data_803284d03dbfc1daac35fba90ceb28d1
#
_entry.id   803284d03dbfc1daac35fba90ceb28d1
#
_cell.length_a   1.000
_cell.length_b   1.000
_cell.length_c   1.000
_cell.angle_alpha   90.00
_cell.angle_beta   90.00
_cell.angle_gamma   90.00
#
_symmetry.space_group_name_H-M   'P 1'
#
loop_
_entity.id
_entity.type
_entity.pdbx_description
1 polymer ?
#
loop_
_entity_poly.entity_id
_entity_poly.type
_entity_poly.pdbx_seq_one_letter_code
_entity_poly.pdbx_strand_id
1 'polypeptide(L)' 'MAEKKEKRYVSDNAQLMIQWNWEKNNDVSPYETTCGSHKKVWWKCNKGHEWQATIKDRNKGRGCP' A
#
# COMPACT_ATOMS: atom_id res chain seq x y z
N MET A 1 5.90 27.42 -9.29
CA MET A 1 5.93 26.74 -9.11
C MET A 1 5.61 25.89 -9.23
N ALA A 2 5.70 25.34 -9.08
CA ALA A 2 5.38 24.49 -9.10
C ALA A 2 5.13 23.70 -8.78
N GLU A 3 4.91 23.10 -8.81
CA GLU A 3 4.56 22.30 -8.54
C GLU A 3 4.67 21.43 -8.31
N LYS A 4 4.64 20.97 -8.05
CA LYS A 4 4.79 20.08 -7.82
C LYS A 4 4.18 19.06 -7.66
N LYS A 5 4.31 18.49 -7.99
CA LYS A 5 3.64 17.32 -7.86
C LYS A 5 4.14 16.59 -6.70
N GLU A 6 3.32 16.39 -5.75
CA GLU A 6 3.72 15.74 -4.55
C GLU A 6 3.63 14.24 -4.69
N LYS A 7 4.61 13.55 -4.14
CA LYS A 7 4.57 12.11 -4.09
C LYS A 7 3.83 11.69 -2.83
N ARG A 8 2.88 10.81 -3.02
CA ARG A 8 2.20 10.22 -1.89
C ARG A 8 2.71 8.83 -1.67
N TYR A 9 3.18 8.57 -0.48
CA TYR A 9 3.68 7.25 -0.12
C TYR A 9 2.58 6.44 0.53
N VAL A 10 2.77 5.13 0.56
CA VAL A 10 1.81 4.24 1.21
C VAL A 10 1.58 4.67 2.65
N SER A 11 2.65 5.13 3.30
CA SER A 11 2.55 5.57 4.70
C SER A 11 1.65 6.77 4.89
N ASP A 12 1.35 7.51 3.82
CA ASP A 12 0.43 8.66 3.90
C ASP A 12 -1.02 8.23 3.86
N ASN A 13 -1.29 6.97 3.56
CA ASN A 13 -2.65 6.45 3.48
C ASN A 13 -2.90 5.53 4.66
N ALA A 14 -3.68 6.01 5.63
CA ALA A 14 -3.89 5.26 6.86
C ALA A 14 -4.54 3.90 6.61
N GLN A 15 -5.43 3.82 5.63
CA GLN A 15 -6.11 2.57 5.35
C GLN A 15 -5.15 1.52 4.79
N LEU A 16 -4.22 1.95 3.95
CA LEU A 16 -3.23 1.04 3.42
C LEU A 16 -2.29 0.57 4.53
N MET A 17 -1.94 1.48 5.44
CA MET A 17 -1.04 1.12 6.53
C MET A 17 -1.67 0.10 7.47
N ILE A 18 -2.98 0.21 7.70
CA ILE A 18 -3.68 -0.72 8.57
C ILE A 18 -3.61 -2.13 8.00
N GLN A 19 -3.66 -2.27 6.67
CA GLN A 19 -3.71 -3.56 6.03
C GLN A 19 -2.36 -3.99 5.46
N TRP A 20 -1.32 -3.22 5.71
CA TRP A 20 0.01 -3.58 5.24
C TRP A 20 0.50 -4.81 5.98
N ASN A 21 0.95 -5.82 5.22
CA ASN A 21 1.42 -7.05 5.82
C ASN A 21 2.90 -6.91 6.17
N TRP A 22 3.16 -6.52 7.40
CA TRP A 22 4.53 -6.25 7.84
C TRP A 22 5.43 -7.47 7.80
N GLU A 23 4.84 -8.64 8.01
CA GLU A 23 5.63 -9.85 8.06
C GLU A 23 6.11 -10.31 6.69
N LYS A 24 5.23 -10.20 5.69
CA LYS A 24 5.56 -10.69 4.37
C LYS A 24 6.19 -9.64 3.48
N ASN A 25 6.08 -8.38 3.84
CA ASN A 25 6.66 -7.28 3.08
C ASN A 25 7.92 -6.74 3.74
N ASN A 26 8.66 -7.58 4.45
CA ASN A 26 9.78 -7.07 5.23
C ASN A 26 10.90 -6.47 4.37
N ASP A 27 10.88 -6.72 3.06
CA ASP A 27 11.84 -6.13 2.15
C ASP A 27 11.28 -4.92 1.40
N VAL A 28 10.07 -4.51 1.73
CA VAL A 28 9.41 -3.37 1.08
C VAL A 28 8.94 -2.42 2.16
N SER A 29 9.36 -1.16 2.05
CA SER A 29 8.98 -0.15 3.03
C SER A 29 7.82 0.69 2.52
N PRO A 30 6.72 0.77 3.28
CA PRO A 30 5.61 1.64 2.88
C PRO A 30 5.96 3.11 2.98
N TYR A 31 7.05 3.43 3.68
CA TYR A 31 7.49 4.81 3.80
C TYR A 31 8.25 5.28 2.59
N GLU A 32 8.69 4.35 1.75
CA GLU A 32 9.47 4.67 0.56
C GLU A 32 8.78 4.27 -0.73
N THR A 33 7.59 3.72 -0.64
CA THR A 33 6.85 3.24 -1.81
C THR A 33 5.64 4.12 -2.03
N THR A 34 5.47 4.59 -3.27
CA THR A 34 4.39 5.52 -3.59
C THR A 34 3.06 4.78 -3.73
N CYS A 35 1.97 5.51 -3.50
CA CYS A 35 0.62 4.95 -3.61
C CYS A 35 0.27 4.55 -5.04
N GLY A 36 0.93 5.13 -6.02
CA GLY A 36 0.67 4.79 -7.42
C GLY A 36 1.54 3.68 -7.95
N SER A 37 2.30 3.04 -7.08
CA SER A 37 3.23 2.00 -7.51
C SER A 37 2.48 0.78 -8.04
N HIS A 38 3.01 0.20 -9.12
CA HIS A 38 2.48 -1.03 -9.68
C HIS A 38 3.06 -2.25 -9.00
N LYS A 39 3.84 -2.05 -7.95
CA LYS A 39 4.48 -3.15 -7.24
C LYS A 39 3.44 -3.99 -6.52
N LYS A 40 3.51 -5.29 -6.69
CA LYS A 40 2.61 -6.21 -6.00
C LYS A 40 3.20 -6.53 -4.63
N VAL A 41 2.41 -6.32 -3.60
CA VAL A 41 2.86 -6.59 -2.24
C VAL A 41 1.76 -7.34 -1.50
N TRP A 42 2.08 -7.79 -0.31
CA TRP A 42 1.14 -8.54 0.52
C TRP A 42 0.30 -7.61 1.37
N TRP A 43 -0.95 -7.99 1.55
CA TRP A 43 -1.91 -7.27 2.37
C TRP A 43 -2.54 -8.23 3.37
N LYS A 44 -3.06 -7.70 4.45
CA LYS A 44 -3.69 -8.51 5.47
C LYS A 44 -4.87 -7.73 6.01
N CYS A 45 -6.06 -8.32 5.94
CA CYS A 45 -7.24 -7.64 6.46
C CYS A 45 -7.42 -7.98 7.95
N ASN A 46 -8.34 -7.27 8.60
CA ASN A 46 -8.54 -7.46 10.03
C ASN A 46 -9.13 -8.82 10.39
N LYS A 47 -9.52 -9.58 9.39
CA LYS A 47 -10.01 -10.94 9.60
C LYS A 47 -8.92 -11.98 9.41
N GLY A 48 -7.70 -11.54 9.15
CA GLY A 48 -6.58 -12.45 9.00
C GLY A 48 -6.34 -12.95 7.59
N HIS A 49 -7.12 -12.50 6.62
CA HIS A 49 -6.91 -12.89 5.24
C HIS A 49 -5.67 -12.21 4.69
N GLU A 50 -4.85 -12.96 3.97
CA GLU A 50 -3.65 -12.41 3.36
C GLU A 50 -3.73 -12.63 1.86
N TRP A 51 -3.36 -11.60 1.10
CA TRP A 51 -3.39 -11.70 -0.36
C TRP A 51 -2.38 -10.74 -0.95
N GLN A 52 -2.12 -10.90 -2.24
CA GLN A 52 -1.24 -10.00 -2.97
C GLN A 52 -2.05 -9.12 -3.89
N ALA A 53 -1.68 -7.85 -3.98
CA ALA A 53 -2.29 -6.92 -4.90
C ALA A 53 -1.32 -5.77 -5.11
N THR A 54 -1.45 -5.08 -6.24
CA THR A 54 -0.61 -3.91 -6.47
C THR A 54 -1.06 -2.78 -5.54
N ILE A 55 -0.10 -1.96 -5.19
CA ILE A 55 -0.38 -0.81 -4.34
C ILE A 55 -1.38 0.11 -5.02
N LYS A 56 -1.24 0.27 -6.33
CA LYS A 56 -2.15 1.12 -7.10
C LYS A 56 -3.59 0.65 -6.96
N ASP A 57 -3.82 -0.65 -7.05
CA ASP A 57 -5.18 -1.18 -6.94
C ASP A 57 -5.75 -0.95 -5.55
N ARG A 58 -4.94 -1.15 -4.53
CA ARG A 58 -5.40 -0.92 -3.18
C ARG A 58 -5.71 0.55 -2.96
N ASN A 59 -4.92 1.43 -3.55
CA ASN A 59 -5.13 2.86 -3.41
C ASN A 59 -6.43 3.30 -4.06
N LYS A 60 -6.93 2.53 -5.01
CA LYS A 60 -8.20 2.83 -5.66
C LYS A 60 -9.40 2.37 -4.85
N GLY A 61 -9.16 1.79 -3.70
CA GLY A 61 -10.24 1.40 -2.82
C GLY A 61 -10.61 -0.07 -2.86
N ARG A 62 -9.83 -0.88 -3.57
CA ARG A 62 -10.09 -2.31 -3.58
C ARG A 62 -9.78 -2.90 -2.22
N GLY A 63 -10.68 -3.70 -1.74
CA GLY A 63 -10.53 -4.26 -0.43
C GLY A 63 -10.11 -5.72 -0.45
N CYS A 64 -10.32 -6.37 0.68
CA CYS A 64 -10.10 -7.79 0.86
C CYS A 64 -10.96 -8.56 -0.14
N PRO A 65 -10.40 -9.57 -0.81
CA PRO A 65 -11.20 -10.36 -1.77
C PRO A 65 -12.34 -11.12 -1.12
#